data_372bb9abb0228c1d4aebcd914ffdf998
#
_entry.id   372bb9abb0228c1d4aebcd914ffdf998
#
_cell.length_a   1.000
_cell.length_b   1.000
_cell.length_c   1.000
_cell.angle_alpha   90.00
_cell.angle_beta   90.00
_cell.angle_gamma   90.00
#
_symmetry.space_group_name_H-M   'P 1'
#
loop_
_entity.id
_entity.type
_entity.pdbx_description
1 polymer ?
#
loop_
_entity_poly.entity_id
_entity_poly.type
_entity_poly.pdbx_seq_one_letter_code
_entity_poly.pdbx_strand_id
1 'polypeptide(L)'
;MTFAKPGDTAESLATRYLGDAGKGWMIEDYTGARTFEPGQEVVIPRRSWNPSGVEPGGYQIVPILCYHNLGPESKGRLLLAASKFEEQMRYLKANGYRVVSLSEFVEFTRLGRQLPHKAVVLTFDDGYKSFRQYAYPVLKELGFTATLFVYMDYVGAGRHALSWQDLRELSTEGFDVQAHSKTHGDLRRAPGETDAQYARRMQTELGQPQEMFRRNLGRPSPIVAYPYGSWDESLLSKLAE
;
A
#
# COMPACT_ATOMS: atom_id res chain seq x y z
N MET A 1 23.73 16.41 -15.19
CA MET A 1 23.34 16.39 -16.60
C MET A 1 24.14 15.35 -17.35
N THR A 2 23.59 14.77 -18.40
CA THR A 2 24.24 13.82 -19.31
C THR A 2 23.64 13.98 -20.72
N PHE A 3 24.31 13.44 -21.73
CA PHE A 3 23.74 13.34 -23.06
C PHE A 3 23.24 11.93 -23.31
N ALA A 4 22.03 11.83 -23.84
CA ALA A 4 21.41 10.56 -24.15
C ALA A 4 22.13 9.84 -25.30
N LYS A 5 22.28 8.53 -25.21
CA LYS A 5 22.78 7.66 -26.27
C LYS A 5 21.60 7.07 -27.05
N PRO A 6 21.82 6.54 -28.25
CA PRO A 6 20.79 5.82 -28.98
C PRO A 6 20.15 4.72 -28.12
N GLY A 7 18.80 4.75 -27.98
CA GLY A 7 18.01 3.80 -27.21
C GLY A 7 17.96 4.06 -25.70
N ASP A 8 18.51 5.18 -25.21
CA ASP A 8 18.37 5.53 -23.80
C ASP A 8 16.91 5.82 -23.42
N THR A 9 16.51 5.26 -22.27
CA THR A 9 15.22 5.49 -21.61
C THR A 9 15.44 6.04 -20.19
N ALA A 10 14.39 6.55 -19.57
CA ALA A 10 14.47 7.00 -18.18
C ALA A 10 14.96 5.86 -17.25
N GLU A 11 14.51 4.62 -17.48
CA GLU A 11 14.93 3.44 -16.73
C GLU A 11 16.41 3.09 -16.97
N SER A 12 16.88 3.13 -18.24
CA SER A 12 18.28 2.85 -18.54
C SER A 12 19.22 3.90 -17.95
N LEU A 13 18.82 5.17 -18.00
CA LEU A 13 19.55 6.27 -17.38
C LEU A 13 19.53 6.15 -15.85
N ALA A 14 18.39 5.78 -15.24
CA ALA A 14 18.30 5.55 -13.81
C ALA A 14 19.20 4.39 -13.35
N THR A 15 19.21 3.29 -14.09
CA THR A 15 20.15 2.19 -13.84
C THR A 15 21.60 2.68 -13.85
N ARG A 16 21.97 3.46 -14.86
CA ARG A 16 23.35 3.95 -15.07
C ARG A 16 23.80 4.96 -14.03
N TYR A 17 22.93 5.89 -13.63
CA TYR A 17 23.31 7.04 -12.80
C TYR A 17 22.75 7.03 -11.39
N LEU A 18 21.66 6.28 -11.12
CA LEU A 18 21.01 6.18 -9.81
C LEU A 18 21.14 4.77 -9.22
N GLY A 19 21.73 3.81 -9.99
CA GLY A 19 21.93 2.42 -9.56
C GLY A 19 20.67 1.57 -9.48
N ASP A 20 19.54 2.07 -10.00
CA ASP A 20 18.24 1.40 -9.85
C ASP A 20 17.28 1.83 -10.98
N ALA A 21 16.88 0.89 -11.83
CA ALA A 21 15.90 1.12 -12.90
C ALA A 21 14.54 1.60 -12.35
N GLY A 22 14.14 1.14 -11.16
CA GLY A 22 12.92 1.55 -10.49
C GLY A 22 12.83 3.05 -10.20
N LYS A 23 13.97 3.76 -10.21
CA LYS A 23 14.04 5.22 -10.08
C LYS A 23 13.87 5.98 -11.40
N GLY A 24 13.58 5.29 -12.51
CA GLY A 24 13.33 5.92 -13.80
C GLY A 24 12.25 7.00 -13.77
N TRP A 25 11.25 6.82 -12.92
CA TRP A 25 10.20 7.81 -12.71
C TRP A 25 10.74 9.20 -12.28
N MET A 26 11.85 9.26 -11.55
CA MET A 26 12.45 10.54 -11.14
C MET A 26 12.90 11.33 -12.36
N ILE A 27 13.46 10.65 -13.34
CA ILE A 27 13.91 11.29 -14.60
C ILE A 27 12.69 11.64 -15.46
N GLU A 28 11.72 10.71 -15.58
CA GLU A 28 10.48 10.91 -16.33
C GLU A 28 9.69 12.11 -15.79
N ASP A 29 9.44 12.17 -14.46
CA ASP A 29 8.69 13.26 -13.85
C ASP A 29 9.41 14.62 -13.91
N TYR A 30 10.76 14.60 -13.88
CA TYR A 30 11.56 15.83 -13.97
C TYR A 30 11.64 16.38 -15.39
N THR A 31 11.78 15.49 -16.37
CA THR A 31 12.01 15.87 -17.78
C THR A 31 10.73 15.91 -18.60
N GLY A 32 9.65 15.29 -18.13
CA GLY A 32 8.41 15.07 -18.89
C GLY A 32 8.55 14.01 -19.99
N ALA A 33 9.67 13.26 -20.06
CA ALA A 33 9.95 12.33 -21.12
C ALA A 33 10.44 10.96 -20.59
N ARG A 34 10.02 9.90 -21.28
CA ARG A 34 10.39 8.52 -20.95
C ARG A 34 11.50 7.97 -21.83
N THR A 35 11.61 8.49 -23.05
CA THR A 35 12.64 8.17 -24.04
C THR A 35 13.31 9.45 -24.50
N PHE A 36 14.54 9.36 -24.98
CA PHE A 36 15.36 10.52 -25.32
C PHE A 36 16.00 10.34 -26.68
N GLU A 37 16.10 11.43 -27.45
CA GLU A 37 16.83 11.43 -28.73
C GLU A 37 18.36 11.36 -28.50
N PRO A 38 19.09 10.70 -29.37
CA PRO A 38 20.56 10.68 -29.30
C PRO A 38 21.14 12.09 -29.27
N GLY A 39 21.97 12.38 -28.25
CA GLY A 39 22.59 13.71 -28.08
C GLY A 39 21.70 14.69 -27.29
N GLN A 40 20.47 14.33 -26.95
CA GLN A 40 19.62 15.16 -26.10
C GLN A 40 20.24 15.32 -24.71
N GLU A 41 20.23 16.53 -24.18
CA GLU A 41 20.65 16.81 -22.81
C GLU A 41 19.57 16.36 -21.84
N VAL A 42 19.96 15.54 -20.85
CA VAL A 42 19.05 14.97 -19.84
C VAL A 42 19.56 15.29 -18.44
N VAL A 43 18.68 15.90 -17.64
CA VAL A 43 18.94 16.11 -16.22
C VAL A 43 18.65 14.84 -15.44
N ILE A 44 19.56 14.39 -14.60
CA ILE A 44 19.42 13.24 -13.73
C ILE A 44 19.24 13.72 -12.29
N PRO A 45 18.01 13.74 -11.75
CA PRO A 45 17.76 14.14 -10.37
C PRO A 45 18.37 13.09 -9.42
N ARG A 46 19.29 13.50 -8.57
CA ARG A 46 19.91 12.60 -7.56
C ARG A 46 19.25 12.69 -6.19
N ARG A 47 18.33 13.63 -6.01
CA ARG A 47 17.58 13.88 -4.77
C ARG A 47 16.15 14.22 -5.10
N SER A 48 15.25 14.00 -4.15
CA SER A 48 13.90 14.55 -4.21
C SER A 48 13.92 16.07 -4.39
N TRP A 49 13.10 16.59 -5.29
CA TRP A 49 12.98 18.04 -5.53
C TRP A 49 11.62 18.58 -5.11
N ASN A 50 10.61 17.68 -4.93
CA ASN A 50 9.27 18.04 -4.47
C ASN A 50 8.73 17.00 -3.45
N PRO A 51 9.34 16.89 -2.25
CA PRO A 51 8.86 15.94 -1.24
C PRO A 51 7.51 16.32 -0.63
N SER A 52 7.07 17.57 -0.82
CA SER A 52 5.76 18.04 -0.36
C SER A 52 4.61 17.69 -1.29
N GLY A 53 4.89 17.32 -2.55
CA GLY A 53 3.87 17.11 -3.57
C GLY A 53 3.09 18.38 -3.93
N VAL A 54 3.60 19.58 -3.59
CA VAL A 54 2.96 20.86 -3.96
C VAL A 54 3.46 21.30 -5.32
N GLU A 55 2.54 21.59 -6.21
CA GLU A 55 2.77 22.01 -7.59
C GLU A 55 2.19 23.42 -7.80
N PRO A 56 2.62 24.18 -8.82
CA PRO A 56 2.07 25.52 -9.10
C PRO A 56 0.54 25.53 -9.30
N GLY A 57 -0.05 24.43 -9.75
CA GLY A 57 -1.48 24.27 -9.99
C GLY A 57 -2.24 23.54 -8.89
N GLY A 58 -1.60 23.16 -7.77
CA GLY A 58 -2.26 22.42 -6.71
C GLY A 58 -1.33 21.51 -5.91
N TYR A 59 -1.76 20.29 -5.65
CA TYR A 59 -1.00 19.29 -4.91
C TYR A 59 -1.21 17.90 -5.48
N GLN A 60 -0.23 17.01 -5.26
CA GLN A 60 -0.29 15.64 -5.71
C GLN A 60 -1.36 14.87 -4.93
N ILE A 61 -2.26 14.21 -5.66
CA ILE A 61 -3.24 13.27 -5.09
C ILE A 61 -2.70 11.86 -5.27
N VAL A 62 -2.69 11.08 -4.18
CA VAL A 62 -2.32 9.67 -4.18
C VAL A 62 -3.55 8.85 -3.78
N PRO A 63 -4.25 8.22 -4.75
CA PRO A 63 -5.38 7.34 -4.43
C PRO A 63 -4.94 6.11 -3.65
N ILE A 64 -5.76 5.70 -2.67
CA ILE A 64 -5.65 4.39 -2.01
C ILE A 64 -6.86 3.58 -2.48
N LEU A 65 -6.61 2.52 -3.26
CA LEU A 65 -7.65 1.62 -3.73
C LEU A 65 -7.80 0.47 -2.74
N CYS A 66 -8.92 0.45 -2.02
CA CYS A 66 -9.23 -0.55 -1.01
C CYS A 66 -10.09 -1.65 -1.59
N TYR A 67 -9.61 -2.88 -1.49
CA TYR A 67 -10.29 -4.11 -1.88
C TYR A 67 -10.56 -4.98 -0.65
N HIS A 68 -11.48 -5.94 -0.78
CA HIS A 68 -11.77 -6.92 0.27
C HIS A 68 -11.70 -8.32 -0.35
N ASN A 69 -12.85 -8.89 -0.64
CA ASN A 69 -12.94 -10.24 -1.18
C ASN A 69 -13.00 -10.24 -2.72
N LEU A 70 -12.37 -11.23 -3.33
CA LEU A 70 -12.44 -11.48 -4.78
C LEU A 70 -13.10 -12.82 -5.06
N GLY A 71 -13.80 -12.92 -6.20
CA GLY A 71 -14.48 -14.16 -6.59
C GLY A 71 -14.72 -14.24 -8.08
N PRO A 72 -15.38 -15.30 -8.57
CA PRO A 72 -15.72 -15.43 -9.99
C PRO A 72 -16.64 -14.32 -10.48
N GLU A 73 -17.53 -13.85 -9.61
CA GLU A 73 -18.53 -12.81 -9.91
C GLU A 73 -18.59 -11.76 -8.80
N SER A 74 -18.97 -10.53 -9.16
CA SER A 74 -19.19 -9.48 -8.17
C SER A 74 -20.52 -9.71 -7.43
N LYS A 75 -20.53 -9.51 -6.11
CA LYS A 75 -21.74 -9.59 -5.27
C LYS A 75 -21.68 -8.59 -4.11
N GLY A 76 -22.64 -7.68 -4.08
CA GLY A 76 -22.66 -6.61 -3.07
C GLY A 76 -21.47 -5.67 -3.23
N ARG A 77 -21.06 -5.04 -2.13
CA ARG A 77 -19.99 -4.01 -2.12
C ARG A 77 -18.59 -4.58 -1.85
N LEU A 78 -18.48 -5.74 -1.20
CA LEU A 78 -17.21 -6.27 -0.69
C LEU A 78 -16.67 -7.45 -1.52
N LEU A 79 -17.43 -7.97 -2.47
CA LEU A 79 -17.02 -9.06 -3.36
C LEU A 79 -16.92 -8.55 -4.79
N LEU A 80 -15.71 -8.37 -5.27
CA LEU A 80 -15.42 -7.96 -6.65
C LEU A 80 -15.07 -9.18 -7.51
N ALA A 81 -15.53 -9.20 -8.76
CA ALA A 81 -15.11 -10.22 -9.72
C ALA A 81 -13.59 -10.13 -9.97
N ALA A 82 -12.92 -11.27 -9.96
CA ALA A 82 -11.48 -11.36 -10.21
C ALA A 82 -11.09 -10.78 -11.57
N SER A 83 -11.92 -10.99 -12.60
CA SER A 83 -11.73 -10.40 -13.93
C SER A 83 -11.77 -8.87 -13.92
N LYS A 84 -12.65 -8.28 -13.09
CA LYS A 84 -12.71 -6.81 -12.94
C LYS A 84 -11.52 -6.26 -12.19
N PHE A 85 -11.05 -6.97 -11.17
CA PHE A 85 -9.81 -6.62 -10.49
C PHE A 85 -8.62 -6.62 -11.47
N GLU A 86 -8.48 -7.69 -12.26
CA GLU A 86 -7.41 -7.80 -13.26
C GLU A 86 -7.49 -6.67 -14.31
N GLU A 87 -8.68 -6.36 -14.82
CA GLU A 87 -8.90 -5.24 -15.74
C GLU A 87 -8.42 -3.91 -15.14
N GLN A 88 -8.73 -3.65 -13.87
CA GLN A 88 -8.29 -2.44 -13.16
C GLN A 88 -6.76 -2.40 -13.01
N MET A 89 -6.10 -3.51 -12.64
CA MET A 89 -4.65 -3.56 -12.49
C MET A 89 -3.94 -3.36 -13.84
N ARG A 90 -4.43 -3.98 -14.91
CA ARG A 90 -3.91 -3.76 -16.26
C ARG A 90 -4.14 -2.33 -16.75
N TYR A 91 -5.28 -1.72 -16.41
CA TYR A 91 -5.51 -0.29 -16.67
C TYR A 91 -4.47 0.60 -15.98
N LEU A 92 -4.21 0.37 -14.69
CA LEU A 92 -3.18 1.12 -13.96
C LEU A 92 -1.81 1.02 -14.66
N LYS A 93 -1.40 -0.19 -15.04
CA LYS A 93 -0.13 -0.44 -15.72
C LYS A 93 -0.07 0.25 -17.08
N ALA A 94 -1.11 0.09 -17.92
CA ALA A 94 -1.17 0.66 -19.27
C ALA A 94 -1.18 2.20 -19.26
N ASN A 95 -1.74 2.82 -18.22
CA ASN A 95 -1.83 4.27 -18.09
C ASN A 95 -0.66 4.88 -17.29
N GLY A 96 0.39 4.11 -17.00
CA GLY A 96 1.61 4.59 -16.36
C GLY A 96 1.46 4.89 -14.86
N TYR A 97 0.42 4.37 -14.21
CA TYR A 97 0.33 4.44 -12.75
C TYR A 97 1.41 3.56 -12.12
N ARG A 98 1.96 4.05 -11.01
CA ARG A 98 2.99 3.36 -10.24
C ARG A 98 2.43 2.98 -8.89
N VAL A 99 2.30 1.69 -8.67
CA VAL A 99 1.89 1.18 -7.35
C VAL A 99 3.06 1.36 -6.40
N VAL A 100 2.83 2.15 -5.36
CA VAL A 100 3.78 2.40 -4.28
C VAL A 100 3.33 1.70 -3.00
N SER A 101 4.27 1.37 -2.13
CA SER A 101 3.93 0.76 -0.85
C SER A 101 3.26 1.76 0.08
N LEU A 102 2.48 1.25 1.03
CA LEU A 102 1.87 2.09 2.07
C LEU A 102 2.93 2.79 2.93
N SER A 103 4.07 2.17 3.18
CA SER A 103 5.19 2.80 3.91
C SER A 103 5.78 3.98 3.14
N GLU A 104 5.95 3.87 1.82
CA GLU A 104 6.38 4.99 0.98
C GLU A 104 5.37 6.15 1.02
N PHE A 105 4.07 5.82 1.00
CA PHE A 105 3.01 6.82 1.14
C PHE A 105 3.05 7.52 2.50
N VAL A 106 3.25 6.77 3.59
CA VAL A 106 3.39 7.35 4.95
C VAL A 106 4.64 8.25 5.03
N GLU A 107 5.76 7.85 4.43
CA GLU A 107 6.95 8.72 4.35
C GLU A 107 6.66 10.01 3.56
N PHE A 108 5.92 9.91 2.45
CA PHE A 108 5.50 11.07 1.67
C PHE A 108 4.64 12.04 2.50
N THR A 109 3.65 11.55 3.24
CA THR A 109 2.80 12.40 4.10
C THR A 109 3.59 13.10 5.23
N ARG A 110 4.76 12.59 5.57
CA ARG A 110 5.71 13.16 6.54
C ARG A 110 6.78 14.05 5.89
N LEU A 111 6.64 14.34 4.60
CA LEU A 111 7.61 15.10 3.79
C LEU A 111 9.01 14.46 3.72
N GLY A 112 9.13 13.18 4.08
CA GLY A 112 10.40 12.44 4.07
C GLY A 112 10.76 11.88 2.69
N ARG A 113 9.80 11.82 1.76
CA ARG A 113 9.97 11.19 0.46
C ARG A 113 9.09 11.82 -0.60
N GLN A 114 9.59 11.91 -1.82
CA GLN A 114 8.78 12.21 -3.00
C GLN A 114 8.21 10.92 -3.59
N LEU A 115 6.99 10.97 -4.08
CA LEU A 115 6.35 9.89 -4.84
C LEU A 115 6.26 10.23 -6.33
N PRO A 116 6.14 9.22 -7.23
CA PRO A 116 5.82 9.45 -8.64
C PRO A 116 4.50 10.21 -8.80
N HIS A 117 4.38 11.05 -9.83
CA HIS A 117 3.17 11.85 -10.09
C HIS A 117 1.90 11.00 -10.20
N LYS A 118 1.98 9.82 -10.79
CA LYS A 118 0.87 8.85 -10.89
C LYS A 118 0.99 7.73 -9.86
N ALA A 119 1.33 8.07 -8.60
CA ALA A 119 1.37 7.08 -7.52
C ALA A 119 -0.03 6.62 -7.13
N VAL A 120 -0.17 5.34 -6.78
CA VAL A 120 -1.38 4.73 -6.24
C VAL A 120 -0.99 3.67 -5.21
N VAL A 121 -1.75 3.56 -4.12
CA VAL A 121 -1.59 2.52 -3.10
C VAL A 121 -2.71 1.48 -3.26
N LEU A 122 -2.37 0.21 -3.09
CA LEU A 122 -3.34 -0.90 -3.10
C LEU A 122 -3.44 -1.49 -1.69
N THR A 123 -4.66 -1.62 -1.16
CA THR A 123 -4.91 -2.28 0.12
C THR A 123 -5.98 -3.35 -0.01
N PHE A 124 -5.86 -4.38 0.83
CA PHE A 124 -6.83 -5.48 0.92
C PHE A 124 -7.17 -5.70 2.38
N ASP A 125 -8.44 -5.53 2.72
CA ASP A 125 -8.92 -5.66 4.09
C ASP A 125 -9.42 -7.07 4.40
N ASP A 126 -9.58 -7.37 5.69
CA ASP A 126 -10.10 -8.59 6.31
C ASP A 126 -9.20 -9.83 6.27
N GLY A 127 -8.31 -9.99 5.31
CA GLY A 127 -7.45 -11.18 5.22
C GLY A 127 -8.11 -12.38 4.53
N TYR A 128 -8.91 -12.15 3.51
CA TYR A 128 -9.52 -13.20 2.69
C TYR A 128 -8.48 -13.99 1.88
N LYS A 129 -8.62 -15.31 1.86
CA LYS A 129 -7.76 -16.21 1.06
C LYS A 129 -7.88 -15.99 -0.45
N SER A 130 -8.95 -15.36 -0.90
CA SER A 130 -9.15 -14.94 -2.30
C SER A 130 -8.06 -13.97 -2.79
N PHE A 131 -7.40 -13.22 -1.91
CA PHE A 131 -6.22 -12.45 -2.26
C PHE A 131 -5.16 -13.36 -2.92
N ARG A 132 -4.79 -14.46 -2.24
CA ARG A 132 -3.78 -15.40 -2.77
C ARG A 132 -4.22 -16.10 -4.04
N GLN A 133 -5.52 -16.36 -4.16
CA GLN A 133 -6.09 -17.07 -5.30
C GLN A 133 -6.19 -16.20 -6.56
N TYR A 134 -6.59 -14.94 -6.42
CA TYR A 134 -6.96 -14.08 -7.55
C TYR A 134 -6.09 -12.83 -7.69
N ALA A 135 -5.81 -12.11 -6.59
CA ALA A 135 -5.05 -10.86 -6.66
C ALA A 135 -3.54 -11.11 -6.83
N TYR A 136 -2.99 -11.98 -6.01
CA TYR A 136 -1.56 -12.25 -5.96
C TYR A 136 -0.94 -12.57 -7.33
N PRO A 137 -1.49 -13.49 -8.16
CA PRO A 137 -0.89 -13.80 -9.46
C PRO A 137 -0.81 -12.57 -10.38
N VAL A 138 -1.87 -11.77 -10.41
CA VAL A 138 -1.96 -10.56 -11.24
C VAL A 138 -0.96 -9.50 -10.76
N LEU A 139 -0.90 -9.27 -9.45
CA LEU A 139 0.02 -8.29 -8.88
C LEU A 139 1.48 -8.68 -9.12
N LYS A 140 1.81 -9.96 -8.96
CA LYS A 140 3.18 -10.49 -9.25
C LYS A 140 3.54 -10.32 -10.72
N GLU A 141 2.65 -10.68 -11.65
CA GLU A 141 2.88 -10.50 -13.10
C GLU A 141 3.17 -9.04 -13.44
N LEU A 142 2.43 -8.10 -12.86
CA LEU A 142 2.56 -6.68 -13.14
C LEU A 142 3.70 -5.98 -12.36
N GLY A 143 4.33 -6.68 -11.40
CA GLY A 143 5.33 -6.11 -10.51
C GLY A 143 4.73 -5.10 -9.51
N PHE A 144 3.48 -5.31 -9.10
CA PHE A 144 2.78 -4.48 -8.13
C PHE A 144 2.86 -5.09 -6.73
N THR A 145 2.91 -4.23 -5.72
CA THR A 145 2.78 -4.62 -4.31
C THR A 145 1.41 -4.21 -3.77
N ALA A 146 1.07 -4.67 -2.56
CA ALA A 146 -0.12 -4.26 -1.84
C ALA A 146 0.10 -4.42 -0.33
N THR A 147 -0.73 -3.74 0.47
CA THR A 147 -0.82 -3.95 1.91
C THR A 147 -2.09 -4.74 2.24
N LEU A 148 -1.95 -5.79 3.03
CA LEU A 148 -3.06 -6.58 3.57
C LEU A 148 -3.31 -6.13 5.01
N PHE A 149 -4.52 -5.67 5.31
CA PHE A 149 -4.98 -5.41 6.65
C PHE A 149 -5.79 -6.60 7.16
N VAL A 150 -5.27 -7.30 8.17
CA VAL A 150 -5.87 -8.56 8.65
C VAL A 150 -6.35 -8.42 10.09
N TYR A 151 -7.57 -8.90 10.40
CA TYR A 151 -8.03 -8.97 11.78
C TYR A 151 -7.75 -10.34 12.38
N MET A 152 -7.30 -10.32 13.65
CA MET A 152 -6.62 -11.49 14.24
C MET A 152 -7.51 -12.71 14.37
N ASP A 153 -8.77 -12.52 14.74
CA ASP A 153 -9.69 -13.64 14.96
C ASP A 153 -10.10 -14.36 13.65
N TYR A 154 -9.84 -13.74 12.52
CA TYR A 154 -10.09 -14.37 11.21
C TYR A 154 -8.84 -15.09 10.66
N VAL A 155 -7.63 -14.68 11.03
CA VAL A 155 -6.40 -15.33 10.52
C VAL A 155 -6.38 -16.80 10.91
N GLY A 156 -6.46 -17.68 9.91
CA GLY A 156 -6.51 -19.13 10.10
C GLY A 156 -7.90 -19.66 10.53
N ALA A 157 -8.94 -18.84 10.56
CA ALA A 157 -10.29 -19.22 10.97
C ALA A 157 -11.06 -19.98 9.86
N GLY A 158 -10.42 -20.91 9.19
CA GLY A 158 -11.05 -21.78 8.19
C GLY A 158 -10.58 -21.57 6.77
N ARG A 159 -11.26 -22.23 5.84
CA ARG A 159 -10.82 -22.36 4.43
C ARG A 159 -10.77 -21.04 3.63
N HIS A 160 -11.48 -20.01 4.06
CA HIS A 160 -11.58 -18.74 3.35
C HIS A 160 -10.67 -17.65 3.90
N ALA A 161 -10.00 -17.91 5.03
CA ALA A 161 -9.08 -16.99 5.66
C ALA A 161 -7.62 -17.30 5.29
N LEU A 162 -6.79 -16.27 5.17
CA LEU A 162 -5.34 -16.43 5.11
C LEU A 162 -4.83 -16.97 6.45
N SER A 163 -3.91 -17.91 6.40
CA SER A 163 -3.21 -18.42 7.59
C SER A 163 -1.96 -17.55 7.88
N TRP A 164 -1.40 -17.69 9.08
CA TRP A 164 -0.10 -17.07 9.42
C TRP A 164 1.03 -17.55 8.49
N GLN A 165 0.95 -18.78 7.96
CA GLN A 165 1.89 -19.25 6.97
C GLN A 165 1.74 -18.49 5.66
N ASP A 166 0.51 -18.34 5.15
CA ASP A 166 0.23 -17.55 3.94
C ASP A 166 0.76 -16.11 4.09
N LEU A 167 0.53 -15.47 5.26
CA LEU A 167 0.98 -14.11 5.53
C LEU A 167 2.50 -13.97 5.60
N ARG A 168 3.21 -14.96 6.17
CA ARG A 168 4.68 -14.99 6.15
C ARG A 168 5.23 -15.09 4.72
N GLU A 169 4.68 -16.00 3.93
CA GLU A 169 5.10 -16.17 2.53
C GLU A 169 4.87 -14.89 1.74
N LEU A 170 3.69 -14.29 1.83
CA LEU A 170 3.38 -13.01 1.18
C LEU A 170 4.33 -11.89 1.62
N SER A 171 4.62 -11.82 2.92
CA SER A 171 5.57 -10.81 3.45
C SER A 171 6.99 -10.99 2.89
N THR A 172 7.48 -12.23 2.73
CA THR A 172 8.79 -12.48 2.12
C THR A 172 8.83 -12.15 0.63
N GLU A 173 7.68 -12.10 -0.02
CA GLU A 173 7.54 -11.75 -1.43
C GLU A 173 7.28 -10.26 -1.68
N GLY A 174 7.34 -9.42 -0.63
CA GLY A 174 7.26 -7.97 -0.74
C GLY A 174 5.84 -7.39 -0.59
N PHE A 175 4.86 -8.21 -0.18
CA PHE A 175 3.57 -7.69 0.25
C PHE A 175 3.64 -7.26 1.71
N ASP A 176 3.04 -6.12 2.04
CA ASP A 176 2.99 -5.68 3.42
C ASP A 176 1.77 -6.27 4.15
N VAL A 177 1.93 -6.59 5.44
CA VAL A 177 0.85 -7.12 6.28
C VAL A 177 0.75 -6.26 7.52
N GLN A 178 -0.45 -5.72 7.77
CA GLN A 178 -0.76 -4.78 8.83
C GLN A 178 -2.02 -5.21 9.59
N ALA A 179 -2.26 -4.62 10.77
CA ALA A 179 -3.40 -4.96 11.62
C ALA A 179 -4.70 -4.28 11.17
N HIS A 180 -5.81 -5.02 11.32
CA HIS A 180 -7.18 -4.55 11.13
C HIS A 180 -8.03 -4.80 12.39
N SER A 181 -7.47 -4.54 13.57
CA SER A 181 -7.95 -4.90 14.90
C SER A 181 -7.88 -6.41 15.21
N LYS A 182 -8.36 -6.79 16.39
CA LYS A 182 -8.45 -8.20 16.78
C LYS A 182 -9.74 -8.84 16.27
N THR A 183 -10.88 -8.23 16.58
CA THR A 183 -12.20 -8.85 16.36
C THR A 183 -12.96 -8.28 15.17
N HIS A 184 -12.43 -7.26 14.49
CA HIS A 184 -13.12 -6.46 13.48
C HIS A 184 -14.31 -5.68 14.08
N GLY A 185 -14.26 -5.33 15.36
CA GLY A 185 -15.27 -4.52 16.03
C GLY A 185 -15.11 -3.03 15.78
N ASP A 186 -16.16 -2.25 16.01
CA ASP A 186 -16.08 -0.78 15.98
C ASP A 186 -15.16 -0.30 17.11
N LEU A 187 -14.12 0.45 16.77
CA LEU A 187 -13.11 0.92 17.72
C LEU A 187 -13.48 2.26 18.39
N ARG A 188 -14.52 2.94 17.92
CA ARG A 188 -15.01 4.17 18.57
C ARG A 188 -15.46 3.88 19.99
N ARG A 189 -15.38 4.89 20.83
CA ARG A 189 -15.87 4.77 22.21
C ARG A 189 -17.36 4.51 22.25
N ALA A 190 -17.79 3.46 22.94
CA ALA A 190 -19.21 3.14 23.06
C ALA A 190 -19.92 4.10 24.04
N PRO A 191 -21.21 4.41 23.83
CA PRO A 191 -21.99 5.20 24.78
C PRO A 191 -21.95 4.60 26.18
N GLY A 192 -21.61 5.39 27.18
CA GLY A 192 -21.53 4.97 28.59
C GLY A 192 -20.27 4.16 28.95
N GLU A 193 -19.37 3.92 28.02
CA GLU A 193 -18.09 3.24 28.28
C GLU A 193 -17.16 4.15 29.10
N THR A 194 -16.72 3.67 30.27
CA THR A 194 -15.73 4.39 31.08
C THR A 194 -14.35 4.36 30.48
N ASP A 195 -13.44 5.27 30.87
CA ASP A 195 -12.04 5.30 30.37
C ASP A 195 -11.34 3.97 30.61
N ALA A 196 -11.55 3.34 31.79
CA ALA A 196 -10.93 2.06 32.09
C ALA A 196 -11.47 0.90 31.25
N GLN A 197 -12.75 0.93 30.88
CA GLN A 197 -13.34 -0.07 29.97
C GLN A 197 -12.82 0.11 28.57
N TYR A 198 -12.83 1.35 28.07
CA TYR A 198 -12.30 1.68 26.75
C TYR A 198 -10.83 1.32 26.61
N ALA A 199 -9.99 1.69 27.58
CA ALA A 199 -8.57 1.35 27.58
C ALA A 199 -8.33 -0.18 27.53
N ARG A 200 -9.10 -0.97 28.30
CA ARG A 200 -9.02 -2.44 28.26
C ARG A 200 -9.44 -3.00 26.91
N ARG A 201 -10.50 -2.45 26.30
CA ARG A 201 -10.95 -2.87 24.97
C ARG A 201 -9.92 -2.53 23.93
N MET A 202 -9.32 -1.33 23.95
CA MET A 202 -8.26 -0.93 23.04
C MET A 202 -6.99 -1.79 23.20
N GLN A 203 -6.64 -2.16 24.45
CA GLN A 203 -5.55 -3.11 24.65
C GLN A 203 -5.85 -4.48 24.01
N THR A 204 -7.09 -4.92 24.02
CA THR A 204 -7.51 -6.15 23.33
C THR A 204 -7.47 -5.98 21.81
N GLU A 205 -8.09 -4.92 21.30
CA GLU A 205 -8.29 -4.71 19.85
C GLU A 205 -7.03 -4.26 19.13
N LEU A 206 -6.14 -3.51 19.77
CA LEU A 206 -4.94 -2.94 19.16
C LEU A 206 -3.65 -3.53 19.75
N GLY A 207 -3.59 -3.74 21.06
CA GLY A 207 -2.39 -4.25 21.76
C GLY A 207 -2.12 -5.73 21.47
N GLN A 208 -3.13 -6.60 21.59
CA GLN A 208 -2.95 -8.03 21.31
C GLN A 208 -2.52 -8.31 19.86
N PRO A 209 -3.06 -7.65 18.81
CA PRO A 209 -2.53 -7.76 17.46
C PRO A 209 -1.02 -7.51 17.37
N GLN A 210 -0.48 -6.50 18.07
CA GLN A 210 0.95 -6.21 18.06
C GLN A 210 1.79 -7.39 18.55
N GLU A 211 1.35 -8.07 19.60
CA GLU A 211 2.02 -9.27 20.13
C GLU A 211 1.94 -10.43 19.14
N MET A 212 0.77 -10.63 18.52
CA MET A 212 0.57 -11.68 17.52
C MET A 212 1.44 -11.43 16.26
N PHE A 213 1.57 -10.17 15.81
CA PHE A 213 2.46 -9.79 14.71
C PHE A 213 3.93 -10.06 15.06
N ARG A 214 4.40 -9.62 16.22
CA ARG A 214 5.78 -9.90 16.66
C ARG A 214 6.07 -11.40 16.70
N ARG A 215 5.14 -12.20 17.24
CA ARG A 215 5.27 -13.65 17.35
C ARG A 215 5.29 -14.35 16.00
N ASN A 216 4.45 -13.94 15.06
CA ASN A 216 4.22 -14.67 13.80
C ASN A 216 4.99 -14.09 12.61
N LEU A 217 5.26 -12.77 12.58
CA LEU A 217 5.94 -12.06 11.49
C LEU A 217 7.27 -11.42 11.91
N GLY A 218 7.67 -11.55 13.20
CA GLY A 218 8.92 -11.01 13.73
C GLY A 218 8.96 -9.47 13.85
N ARG A 219 7.86 -8.78 13.60
CA ARG A 219 7.76 -7.32 13.64
C ARG A 219 6.39 -6.86 14.13
N PRO A 220 6.27 -5.66 14.72
CA PRO A 220 4.96 -5.08 15.01
C PRO A 220 4.24 -4.63 13.73
N SER A 221 2.98 -4.26 13.86
CA SER A 221 2.19 -3.57 12.83
C SER A 221 2.11 -2.08 13.19
N PRO A 222 2.92 -1.21 12.57
CA PRO A 222 2.91 0.23 12.91
C PRO A 222 1.74 0.99 12.30
N ILE A 223 0.97 0.35 11.43
CA ILE A 223 -0.17 0.95 10.75
C ILE A 223 -1.40 0.09 11.05
N VAL A 224 -2.53 0.73 11.29
CA VAL A 224 -3.81 0.06 11.47
C VAL A 224 -4.85 0.68 10.54
N ALA A 225 -5.62 -0.17 9.85
CA ALA A 225 -6.90 0.24 9.29
C ALA A 225 -7.98 -0.05 10.35
N TYR A 226 -8.76 0.95 10.70
CA TYR A 226 -9.86 0.74 11.64
C TYR A 226 -11.10 0.23 10.89
N PRO A 227 -11.80 -0.80 11.45
CA PRO A 227 -12.95 -1.40 10.79
C PRO A 227 -14.04 -0.39 10.44
N TYR A 228 -14.72 -0.63 9.32
CA TYR A 228 -15.84 0.19 8.81
C TYR A 228 -15.47 1.62 8.42
N GLY A 229 -14.19 2.01 8.45
CA GLY A 229 -13.78 3.40 8.30
C GLY A 229 -14.26 4.29 9.45
N SER A 230 -14.65 3.70 10.59
CA SER A 230 -15.25 4.41 11.73
C SER A 230 -14.19 4.85 12.73
N TRP A 231 -14.16 6.14 13.02
CA TRP A 231 -13.21 6.73 13.98
C TRP A 231 -13.85 7.86 14.79
N ASP A 232 -13.24 8.17 15.91
CA ASP A 232 -13.52 9.33 16.76
C ASP A 232 -12.23 9.85 17.41
N GLU A 233 -12.31 10.98 18.10
CA GLU A 233 -11.14 11.58 18.77
C GLU A 233 -10.55 10.67 19.85
N SER A 234 -11.39 9.87 20.52
CA SER A 234 -10.93 8.93 21.54
C SER A 234 -10.05 7.84 20.93
N LEU A 235 -10.44 7.31 19.77
CA LEU A 235 -9.63 6.35 19.02
C LEU A 235 -8.31 6.97 18.54
N LEU A 236 -8.36 8.16 17.93
CA LEU A 236 -7.15 8.83 17.44
C LEU A 236 -6.16 9.12 18.58
N SER A 237 -6.64 9.51 19.75
CA SER A 237 -5.80 9.70 20.94
C SER A 237 -5.12 8.39 21.36
N LYS A 238 -5.84 7.27 21.32
CA LYS A 238 -5.28 5.95 21.65
C LYS A 238 -4.29 5.42 20.61
N LEU A 239 -4.43 5.78 19.37
CA LEU A 239 -3.48 5.42 18.31
C LEU A 239 -2.19 6.24 18.36
N ALA A 240 -2.20 7.40 19.02
CA ALA A 240 -1.04 8.26 19.19
C ALA A 240 -0.15 7.88 20.40
N GLU A 241 -0.66 7.04 21.34
CA GLU A 241 0.10 6.48 22.47
C GLU A 241 1.00 5.32 22.03
#